data_048661d5f1692d2416af5393a96ce986
#
_entry.id   048661d5f1692d2416af5393a96ce986
#
_cell.length_a   1.000
_cell.length_b   1.000
_cell.length_c   1.000
_cell.angle_alpha   90.00
_cell.angle_beta   90.00
_cell.angle_gamma   90.00
#
_symmetry.space_group_name_H-M   'P 1'
#
loop_
_entity.id
_entity.type
_entity.pdbx_description
1 polymer ?
#
loop_
_entity_poly.entity_id
_entity_poly.type
_entity_poly.pdbx_seq_one_letter_code
_entity_poly.pdbx_strand_id
1 'polypeptide(L)'
;MSDAYDGGITVTESAPMDQPIDASAETTAAFVGRALRGPLDTPVLVRTFAEFGRRFGGAWPGSNLGGAVEQFFEHGGRQVYVVRVANNARGAMLCLPAPNGVLVLRAVEPGSAEHIRVAVDYDGIPDDDEELFNLTLQRVAPGSGLVLDQEIYRRLVCEPGRDRSVEDVLVTSSLVRVQGPVPEHRPLATDAGYIDPVQPGTDGQPLSDYDLVGSSADGTGIFALNQVEHIDVLYLPPPGPGRVPGPAAVLAAELYARRRGALLILDPPIEWKRTYEAIKGMRDAGYANPDVLSYFPRVKVRHSEETGALPVGGAIAGLLCKLDRLHGPWEDLDQRGLALNRDYVPAIDIFSSDAHLLVKEGLNVIAGQNPGHTMVCGSVTLAHGTQSGDEFASLTTRRLCLMISNAIDRGTRWAVFETDAAAARERIGRKVHAFMCVLSDAGAFKNDKFVVQCDTGQSRKPVDPERGITLLLACHP
;
A
#
# COMPACT_ATOMS: atom_id res chain seq x y z
N MET A 1 -6.53 41.07 48.84
CA MET A 1 -7.06 40.93 47.48
C MET A 1 -6.31 39.78 46.87
N SER A 2 -6.92 38.60 46.90
CA SER A 2 -6.33 37.38 46.36
C SER A 2 -6.95 37.16 44.97
N ASP A 3 -6.14 37.31 43.92
CA ASP A 3 -6.54 36.94 42.57
C ASP A 3 -6.63 35.40 42.53
N ALA A 4 -7.85 34.92 42.43
CA ALA A 4 -8.14 33.55 42.15
C ALA A 4 -7.82 33.31 40.65
N TYR A 5 -6.83 32.44 40.39
CA TYR A 5 -6.58 31.89 39.05
C TYR A 5 -7.80 31.00 38.70
N ASP A 6 -8.68 31.49 37.82
CA ASP A 6 -9.74 30.71 37.24
C ASP A 6 -9.15 29.93 36.05
N GLY A 7 -8.78 28.67 36.27
CA GLY A 7 -8.20 27.76 35.29
C GLY A 7 -9.24 27.11 34.36
N GLY A 8 -10.20 27.87 33.89
CA GLY A 8 -11.21 27.42 32.94
C GLY A 8 -10.64 27.18 31.56
N ILE A 9 -10.97 26.04 30.93
CA ILE A 9 -10.75 25.78 29.49
C ILE A 9 -11.75 26.65 28.73
N THR A 10 -11.24 27.68 28.02
CA THR A 10 -12.08 28.48 27.11
C THR A 10 -12.12 27.79 25.75
N VAL A 11 -13.25 27.21 25.39
CA VAL A 11 -13.50 26.69 24.04
C VAL A 11 -13.97 27.85 23.18
N THR A 12 -13.15 28.27 22.24
CA THR A 12 -13.54 29.30 21.26
C THR A 12 -13.92 28.60 19.96
N GLU A 13 -15.18 28.63 19.58
CA GLU A 13 -15.60 28.27 18.23
C GLU A 13 -15.09 29.33 17.26
N SER A 14 -14.12 28.98 16.45
CA SER A 14 -13.74 29.76 15.27
C SER A 14 -14.40 29.14 14.03
N ALA A 15 -14.90 29.99 13.15
CA ALA A 15 -15.34 29.51 11.84
C ALA A 15 -14.18 28.73 11.19
N PRO A 16 -14.43 27.56 10.57
CA PRO A 16 -13.38 26.78 9.92
C PRO A 16 -12.65 27.68 8.93
N MET A 17 -11.32 27.81 9.11
CA MET A 17 -10.50 28.58 8.17
C MET A 17 -10.73 28.00 6.78
N ASP A 18 -10.97 28.87 5.83
CA ASP A 18 -11.24 28.51 4.44
C ASP A 18 -9.94 28.01 3.80
N GLN A 19 -9.56 26.76 4.12
CA GLN A 19 -8.33 26.17 3.62
C GLN A 19 -8.39 26.02 2.10
N PRO A 20 -7.35 26.44 1.37
CA PRO A 20 -7.25 26.23 -0.07
C PRO A 20 -7.18 24.71 -0.36
N ILE A 21 -7.52 24.33 -1.59
CA ILE A 21 -7.27 22.97 -2.06
C ILE A 21 -5.75 22.79 -2.18
N ASP A 22 -5.23 21.74 -1.58
CA ASP A 22 -3.80 21.48 -1.56
C ASP A 22 -3.34 20.96 -2.94
N ALA A 23 -2.45 21.72 -3.57
CA ALA A 23 -1.82 21.36 -4.85
C ALA A 23 -0.49 20.60 -4.67
N SER A 24 0.04 20.56 -3.43
CA SER A 24 1.36 20.00 -3.12
C SER A 24 1.33 18.58 -2.55
N ALA A 25 0.17 17.92 -2.59
CA ALA A 25 0.02 16.58 -2.04
C ALA A 25 1.05 15.60 -2.62
N GLU A 26 1.86 14.98 -1.75
CA GLU A 26 2.82 13.96 -2.17
C GLU A 26 2.07 12.75 -2.75
N THR A 27 2.54 12.27 -3.90
CA THR A 27 2.04 11.05 -4.53
C THR A 27 2.23 9.86 -3.61
N THR A 28 1.14 9.19 -3.27
CA THR A 28 1.11 8.06 -2.35
C THR A 28 0.99 6.75 -3.10
N ALA A 29 1.97 5.87 -2.93
CA ALA A 29 1.96 4.52 -3.48
C ALA A 29 1.46 3.50 -2.46
N ALA A 30 0.79 2.45 -2.95
CA ALA A 30 0.34 1.31 -2.16
C ALA A 30 0.69 -0.01 -2.85
N PHE A 31 1.34 -0.91 -2.12
CA PHE A 31 1.77 -2.23 -2.60
C PHE A 31 1.06 -3.32 -1.80
N VAL A 32 0.46 -4.29 -2.51
CA VAL A 32 -0.24 -5.42 -1.90
C VAL A 32 0.41 -6.72 -2.32
N GLY A 33 0.85 -7.52 -1.34
CA GLY A 33 1.53 -8.76 -1.66
C GLY A 33 1.95 -9.56 -0.43
N ARG A 34 2.71 -10.62 -0.67
CA ARG A 34 3.19 -11.53 0.36
C ARG A 34 4.48 -11.02 0.97
N ALA A 35 4.58 -11.07 2.30
CA ALA A 35 5.81 -10.76 3.03
C ALA A 35 6.10 -11.84 4.07
N LEU A 36 7.34 -11.90 4.54
CA LEU A 36 7.82 -12.93 5.45
C LEU A 36 7.14 -12.85 6.82
N ARG A 37 6.89 -11.64 7.31
CA ARG A 37 6.23 -11.36 8.59
C ARG A 37 5.45 -10.04 8.54
N GLY A 38 4.85 -9.62 9.63
CA GLY A 38 4.08 -8.39 9.79
C GLY A 38 2.58 -8.63 9.77
N PRO A 39 1.80 -7.60 10.10
CA PRO A 39 0.35 -7.72 10.21
C PRO A 39 -0.28 -8.08 8.85
N LEU A 40 -1.27 -8.97 8.90
CA LEU A 40 -2.08 -9.30 7.73
C LEU A 40 -3.18 -8.27 7.51
N ASP A 41 -3.50 -8.02 6.24
CA ASP A 41 -4.63 -7.20 5.81
C ASP A 41 -4.72 -5.84 6.52
N THR A 42 -3.55 -5.30 6.87
CA THR A 42 -3.43 -4.01 7.55
C THR A 42 -2.45 -3.13 6.79
N PRO A 43 -2.87 -1.96 6.30
CA PRO A 43 -1.99 -1.06 5.58
C PRO A 43 -0.99 -0.42 6.55
N VAL A 44 0.28 -0.64 6.33
CA VAL A 44 1.38 -0.07 7.13
C VAL A 44 2.14 0.93 6.27
N LEU A 45 2.24 2.18 6.73
CA LEU A 45 3.06 3.19 6.08
C LEU A 45 4.54 2.92 6.38
N VAL A 46 5.32 2.76 5.32
CA VAL A 46 6.76 2.50 5.36
C VAL A 46 7.49 3.67 4.69
N ARG A 47 8.51 4.20 5.35
CA ARG A 47 9.27 5.37 4.88
C ARG A 47 10.68 5.06 4.43
N THR A 48 11.19 3.86 4.73
CA THR A 48 12.52 3.39 4.30
C THR A 48 12.52 1.89 4.10
N PHE A 49 13.41 1.38 3.24
CA PHE A 49 13.58 -0.07 3.09
C PHE A 49 14.02 -0.76 4.38
N ALA A 50 14.82 -0.07 5.21
CA ALA A 50 15.20 -0.59 6.53
C ALA A 50 13.99 -0.76 7.47
N GLU A 51 13.01 0.16 7.40
CA GLU A 51 11.76 0.03 8.14
C GLU A 51 10.92 -1.14 7.63
N PHE A 52 10.84 -1.31 6.29
CA PHE A 52 10.23 -2.50 5.68
C PHE A 52 10.91 -3.79 6.18
N GLY A 53 12.23 -3.82 6.23
CA GLY A 53 12.99 -4.96 6.74
C GLY A 53 12.62 -5.32 8.19
N ARG A 54 12.49 -4.32 9.06
CA ARG A 54 12.08 -4.53 10.46
C ARG A 54 10.65 -5.00 10.60
N ARG A 55 9.73 -4.46 9.79
CA ARG A 55 8.28 -4.75 9.90
C ARG A 55 7.89 -6.02 9.17
N PHE A 56 8.39 -6.22 7.94
CA PHE A 56 7.93 -7.25 7.01
C PHE A 56 8.98 -8.33 6.71
N GLY A 57 10.20 -8.20 7.24
CA GLY A 57 11.24 -9.19 7.08
C GLY A 57 12.19 -8.97 5.89
N GLY A 58 12.04 -7.87 5.15
CA GLY A 58 12.92 -7.52 4.04
C GLY A 58 12.63 -8.30 2.74
N ALA A 59 13.63 -8.37 1.88
CA ALA A 59 13.54 -9.15 0.65
C ALA A 59 13.50 -10.64 0.98
N TRP A 60 12.56 -11.36 0.36
CA TRP A 60 12.35 -12.78 0.59
C TRP A 60 12.13 -13.50 -0.75
N PRO A 61 12.86 -14.61 -1.01
CA PRO A 61 12.76 -15.33 -2.30
C PRO A 61 11.35 -15.86 -2.63
N GLY A 62 10.49 -16.02 -1.62
CA GLY A 62 9.10 -16.47 -1.79
C GLY A 62 8.14 -15.41 -2.32
N SER A 63 8.57 -14.14 -2.48
CA SER A 63 7.72 -13.02 -2.90
C SER A 63 8.51 -11.93 -3.61
N ASN A 64 7.87 -11.25 -4.56
CA ASN A 64 8.44 -10.07 -5.22
C ASN A 64 8.17 -8.76 -4.46
N LEU A 65 7.35 -8.77 -3.40
CA LEU A 65 6.98 -7.55 -2.68
C LEU A 65 8.22 -6.85 -2.07
N GLY A 66 9.11 -7.60 -1.42
CA GLY A 66 10.31 -7.02 -0.81
C GLY A 66 11.23 -6.35 -1.83
N GLY A 67 11.49 -7.01 -2.95
CA GLY A 67 12.27 -6.42 -4.06
C GLY A 67 11.57 -5.22 -4.70
N ALA A 68 10.25 -5.23 -4.79
CA ALA A 68 9.47 -4.10 -5.30
C ALA A 68 9.58 -2.86 -4.38
N VAL A 69 9.52 -3.06 -3.05
CA VAL A 69 9.70 -1.98 -2.06
C VAL A 69 11.13 -1.45 -2.09
N GLU A 70 12.14 -2.32 -2.25
CA GLU A 70 13.53 -1.92 -2.42
C GLU A 70 13.71 -1.04 -3.65
N GLN A 71 13.25 -1.52 -4.81
CA GLN A 71 13.25 -0.76 -6.06
C GLN A 71 12.56 0.60 -5.91
N PHE A 72 11.43 0.66 -5.20
CA PHE A 72 10.70 1.90 -4.97
C PHE A 72 11.55 2.97 -4.28
N PHE A 73 12.20 2.60 -3.17
CA PHE A 73 13.05 3.55 -2.44
C PHE A 73 14.34 3.90 -3.21
N GLU A 74 14.96 2.97 -3.90
CA GLU A 74 16.14 3.21 -4.74
C GLU A 74 15.87 4.19 -5.87
N HIS A 75 14.63 4.23 -6.38
CA HIS A 75 14.23 5.10 -7.49
C HIS A 75 13.55 6.39 -7.03
N GLY A 76 13.61 6.70 -5.73
CA GLY A 76 13.27 8.01 -5.17
C GLY A 76 11.88 8.12 -4.58
N GLY A 77 11.18 7.01 -4.40
CA GLY A 77 10.02 6.94 -3.52
C GLY A 77 10.39 7.28 -2.08
N ARG A 78 9.50 7.91 -1.34
CA ARG A 78 9.73 8.33 0.05
C ARG A 78 8.85 7.61 1.06
N GLN A 79 7.66 7.24 0.64
CA GLN A 79 6.70 6.56 1.49
C GLN A 79 5.78 5.68 0.65
N VAL A 80 5.45 4.52 1.19
CA VAL A 80 4.58 3.54 0.54
C VAL A 80 3.74 2.82 1.58
N TYR A 81 2.46 2.67 1.33
CA TYR A 81 1.63 1.76 2.11
C TYR A 81 1.87 0.33 1.65
N VAL A 82 2.15 -0.54 2.60
CA VAL A 82 2.32 -1.97 2.34
C VAL A 82 1.19 -2.73 3.02
N VAL A 83 0.50 -3.56 2.25
CA VAL A 83 -0.49 -4.52 2.75
C VAL A 83 0.06 -5.91 2.54
N ARG A 84 0.28 -6.63 3.65
CA ARG A 84 0.65 -8.04 3.61
C ARG A 84 -0.61 -8.88 3.48
N VAL A 85 -0.61 -9.79 2.51
CA VAL A 85 -1.64 -10.83 2.33
C VAL A 85 -1.02 -12.22 2.42
N ALA A 86 -1.80 -13.20 2.82
CA ALA A 86 -1.35 -14.58 2.93
C ALA A 86 -2.48 -15.57 2.64
N ASN A 87 -2.12 -16.77 2.19
CA ASN A 87 -3.05 -17.87 1.95
C ASN A 87 -2.86 -18.93 3.03
N ASN A 88 -3.78 -19.03 4.00
CA ASN A 88 -3.75 -20.01 5.08
C ASN A 88 -2.45 -20.02 5.91
N ALA A 89 -1.80 -18.86 6.08
CA ALA A 89 -0.68 -18.72 7.01
C ALA A 89 -1.16 -18.87 8.46
N ARG A 90 -0.31 -19.41 9.32
CA ARG A 90 -0.66 -19.64 10.73
C ARG A 90 0.41 -19.09 11.65
N GLY A 91 -0.05 -18.46 12.75
CA GLY A 91 0.82 -18.04 13.84
C GLY A 91 1.37 -19.22 14.63
N ALA A 92 2.56 -19.07 15.20
CA ALA A 92 3.17 -20.03 16.09
C ALA A 92 2.27 -20.29 17.31
N MET A 93 2.24 -21.51 17.83
CA MET A 93 1.46 -21.90 18.98
C MET A 93 2.37 -22.28 20.15
N LEU A 94 2.16 -21.63 21.29
CA LEU A 94 2.85 -21.87 22.55
C LEU A 94 1.87 -22.52 23.54
N CYS A 95 2.34 -23.50 24.26
CA CYS A 95 1.54 -24.22 25.26
C CYS A 95 2.22 -24.11 26.63
N LEU A 96 1.54 -23.52 27.59
CA LEU A 96 1.98 -23.38 28.97
C LEU A 96 1.18 -24.38 29.85
N PRO A 97 1.83 -25.43 30.35
CA PRO A 97 1.17 -26.40 31.23
C PRO A 97 0.67 -25.76 32.52
N ALA A 98 -0.51 -26.16 32.96
CA ALA A 98 -1.09 -25.84 34.27
C ALA A 98 -1.52 -27.14 34.95
N PRO A 99 -1.75 -27.18 36.30
CA PRO A 99 -2.11 -28.39 37.02
C PRO A 99 -3.30 -29.16 36.44
N ASN A 100 -4.32 -28.46 35.94
CA ASN A 100 -5.53 -29.06 35.40
C ASN A 100 -5.84 -28.54 33.96
N GLY A 101 -4.80 -28.28 33.14
CA GLY A 101 -5.03 -27.80 31.80
C GLY A 101 -3.78 -27.23 31.14
N VAL A 102 -3.99 -26.47 30.06
CA VAL A 102 -2.92 -25.83 29.30
C VAL A 102 -3.39 -24.45 28.88
N LEU A 103 -2.63 -23.41 29.17
CA LEU A 103 -2.84 -22.10 28.56
C LEU A 103 -2.20 -22.10 27.19
N VAL A 104 -3.03 -21.97 26.16
CA VAL A 104 -2.58 -21.95 24.76
C VAL A 104 -2.51 -20.51 24.29
N LEU A 105 -1.34 -20.11 23.79
CA LEU A 105 -1.10 -18.81 23.18
C LEU A 105 -0.78 -18.99 21.70
N ARG A 106 -1.32 -18.11 20.87
CA ARG A 106 -1.02 -18.08 19.44
C ARG A 106 -0.42 -16.74 19.05
N ALA A 107 0.66 -16.76 18.25
CA ALA A 107 1.26 -15.56 17.69
C ALA A 107 0.23 -14.79 16.86
N VAL A 108 0.19 -13.46 17.04
CA VAL A 108 -0.70 -12.54 16.32
C VAL A 108 -0.34 -12.52 14.84
N GLU A 109 0.97 -12.43 14.53
CA GLU A 109 1.45 -12.42 13.17
C GLU A 109 1.77 -13.85 12.72
N PRO A 110 1.17 -14.33 11.62
CA PRO A 110 1.52 -15.64 11.09
C PRO A 110 2.81 -15.56 10.28
N GLY A 111 3.56 -16.65 10.25
CA GLY A 111 4.77 -16.77 9.43
C GLY A 111 5.80 -17.70 10.06
N SER A 112 6.65 -18.29 9.23
CA SER A 112 7.75 -19.17 9.66
C SER A 112 8.90 -18.40 10.32
N ALA A 113 8.99 -17.09 10.07
CA ALA A 113 10.02 -16.21 10.63
C ALA A 113 9.63 -15.61 11.99
N GLU A 114 8.40 -15.84 12.47
CA GLU A 114 7.96 -15.39 13.78
C GLU A 114 8.40 -16.38 14.85
N HIS A 115 9.53 -16.08 15.47
CA HIS A 115 10.04 -16.82 16.63
C HIS A 115 9.66 -16.12 17.92
N ILE A 116 8.55 -16.55 18.51
CA ILE A 116 8.08 -16.06 19.81
C ILE A 116 8.37 -17.13 20.86
N ARG A 117 8.97 -16.71 21.96
CA ARG A 117 9.21 -17.56 23.12
C ARG A 117 8.58 -16.95 24.37
N VAL A 118 8.25 -17.77 25.34
CA VAL A 118 7.50 -17.37 26.54
C VAL A 118 8.17 -17.91 27.80
N ALA A 119 8.16 -17.11 28.86
CA ALA A 119 8.54 -17.55 30.20
C ALA A 119 7.44 -17.21 31.20
N VAL A 120 7.23 -18.09 32.16
CA VAL A 120 6.36 -17.91 33.33
C VAL A 120 7.23 -17.93 34.57
N ASP A 121 7.05 -16.96 35.45
CA ASP A 121 7.69 -16.87 36.73
C ASP A 121 6.72 -16.38 37.82
N TYR A 122 7.13 -16.47 39.07
CA TYR A 122 6.38 -16.01 40.24
C TYR A 122 7.16 -14.97 41.06
N ASP A 123 8.13 -14.30 40.41
CA ASP A 123 8.97 -13.31 41.08
C ASP A 123 8.16 -12.14 41.66
N GLY A 124 8.34 -11.89 42.94
CA GLY A 124 7.61 -10.85 43.67
C GLY A 124 6.14 -11.14 43.93
N ILE A 125 5.71 -12.41 43.82
CA ILE A 125 4.41 -12.93 44.21
C ILE A 125 4.58 -13.66 45.55
N PRO A 126 3.75 -13.40 46.57
CA PRO A 126 3.76 -14.12 47.82
C PRO A 126 3.53 -15.63 47.62
N ASP A 127 4.22 -16.47 48.40
CA ASP A 127 4.12 -17.94 48.27
C ASP A 127 2.72 -18.49 48.57
N ASP A 128 1.92 -17.75 49.33
CA ASP A 128 0.53 -18.07 49.66
C ASP A 128 -0.49 -17.67 48.58
N ASP A 129 -0.04 -16.96 47.57
CA ASP A 129 -0.88 -16.56 46.41
C ASP A 129 -0.65 -17.52 45.23
N GLU A 130 -1.44 -18.57 45.14
CA GLU A 130 -1.34 -19.60 44.10
C GLU A 130 -2.07 -19.24 42.80
N GLU A 131 -2.71 -18.07 42.71
CA GLU A 131 -3.47 -17.66 41.54
C GLU A 131 -2.66 -16.75 40.58
N LEU A 132 -1.76 -15.95 41.14
CA LEU A 132 -0.99 -14.97 40.39
C LEU A 132 0.21 -15.60 39.69
N PHE A 133 0.52 -15.07 38.49
CA PHE A 133 1.74 -15.39 37.76
C PHE A 133 2.22 -14.21 36.92
N ASN A 134 3.50 -14.22 36.55
CA ASN A 134 4.07 -13.28 35.58
C ASN A 134 4.30 -14.00 34.25
N LEU A 135 4.14 -13.26 33.15
CA LEU A 135 4.33 -13.75 31.79
C LEU A 135 5.28 -12.82 31.06
N THR A 136 6.35 -13.37 30.54
CA THR A 136 7.30 -12.65 29.66
C THR A 136 7.26 -13.27 28.27
N LEU A 137 6.96 -12.44 27.28
CA LEU A 137 6.95 -12.80 25.87
C LEU A 137 8.14 -12.16 25.18
N GLN A 138 8.83 -12.88 24.31
CA GLN A 138 9.91 -12.33 23.49
C GLN A 138 9.77 -12.78 22.06
N ARG A 139 9.93 -11.80 21.13
CA ARG A 139 10.19 -12.07 19.71
C ARG A 139 11.69 -12.09 19.52
N VAL A 140 12.22 -13.16 18.97
CA VAL A 140 13.66 -13.33 18.74
C VAL A 140 13.97 -13.50 17.25
N ALA A 141 15.13 -12.99 16.84
CA ALA A 141 15.60 -13.16 15.47
C ALA A 141 15.99 -14.62 15.21
N PRO A 142 15.52 -15.23 14.11
CA PRO A 142 15.89 -16.57 13.73
C PRO A 142 17.40 -16.75 13.62
N GLY A 143 17.94 -17.81 14.21
CA GLY A 143 19.35 -18.17 14.14
C GLY A 143 20.29 -17.40 15.07
N SER A 144 20.06 -16.12 15.38
CA SER A 144 20.91 -15.34 16.28
C SER A 144 20.41 -15.31 17.73
N GLY A 145 19.11 -15.58 17.94
CA GLY A 145 18.48 -15.47 19.26
C GLY A 145 18.39 -14.04 19.81
N LEU A 146 18.74 -13.03 19.00
CA LEU A 146 18.65 -11.62 19.41
C LEU A 146 17.19 -11.26 19.69
N VAL A 147 16.93 -10.67 20.84
CA VAL A 147 15.60 -10.19 21.20
C VAL A 147 15.27 -8.95 20.35
N LEU A 148 14.23 -9.06 19.55
CA LEU A 148 13.73 -8.01 18.69
C LEU A 148 12.64 -7.19 19.37
N ASP A 149 11.82 -7.85 20.22
CA ASP A 149 10.71 -7.27 20.93
C ASP A 149 10.42 -8.05 22.21
N GLN A 150 9.90 -7.37 23.23
CA GLN A 150 9.59 -8.00 24.53
C GLN A 150 8.39 -7.35 25.18
N GLU A 151 7.49 -8.18 25.69
CA GLU A 151 6.36 -7.78 26.53
C GLU A 151 6.45 -8.49 27.88
N ILE A 152 6.22 -7.76 28.98
CA ILE A 152 6.23 -8.29 30.34
C ILE A 152 4.90 -7.96 31.02
N TYR A 153 4.21 -8.99 31.44
CA TYR A 153 2.95 -8.89 32.15
C TYR A 153 3.12 -9.45 33.56
N ARG A 154 2.81 -8.65 34.56
CA ARG A 154 2.95 -9.04 35.97
C ARG A 154 1.61 -9.24 36.63
N ARG A 155 1.55 -10.21 37.56
CA ARG A 155 0.37 -10.52 38.39
C ARG A 155 -0.87 -10.74 37.53
N LEU A 156 -0.77 -11.61 36.56
CA LEU A 156 -1.91 -12.10 35.78
C LEU A 156 -2.65 -13.16 36.56
N VAL A 157 -3.95 -13.30 36.26
CA VAL A 157 -4.82 -14.38 36.77
C VAL A 157 -5.43 -15.14 35.60
N CYS A 158 -5.79 -16.41 35.82
CA CYS A 158 -6.49 -17.23 34.84
C CYS A 158 -8.01 -17.02 34.88
N GLU A 159 -8.56 -16.54 35.99
CA GLU A 159 -10.01 -16.38 36.19
C GLU A 159 -10.58 -15.32 35.24
N PRO A 160 -11.57 -15.67 34.35
CA PRO A 160 -12.18 -14.73 33.43
C PRO A 160 -12.95 -13.61 34.15
N GLY A 161 -12.84 -12.39 33.63
CA GLY A 161 -13.57 -11.24 34.19
C GLY A 161 -13.01 -10.65 35.47
N ARG A 162 -11.96 -11.24 36.04
CA ARG A 162 -11.21 -10.67 37.17
C ARG A 162 -10.23 -9.62 36.66
N ASP A 163 -9.92 -8.63 37.48
CA ASP A 163 -8.88 -7.65 37.17
C ASP A 163 -7.57 -8.38 36.80
N ARG A 164 -6.95 -7.98 35.69
CA ARG A 164 -5.75 -8.59 35.12
C ARG A 164 -5.91 -10.06 34.67
N SER A 165 -7.12 -10.44 34.24
CA SER A 165 -7.32 -11.71 33.54
C SER A 165 -6.36 -11.80 32.35
N VAL A 166 -5.69 -12.94 32.18
CA VAL A 166 -4.75 -13.18 31.09
C VAL A 166 -5.42 -13.02 29.71
N GLU A 167 -6.68 -13.41 29.59
CA GLU A 167 -7.47 -13.27 28.37
C GLU A 167 -7.67 -11.80 28.02
N ASP A 168 -8.11 -10.96 28.95
CA ASP A 168 -8.38 -9.54 28.74
C ASP A 168 -7.09 -8.74 28.51
N VAL A 169 -6.04 -9.03 29.27
CA VAL A 169 -4.75 -8.33 29.15
C VAL A 169 -4.08 -8.63 27.81
N LEU A 170 -4.08 -9.88 27.36
CA LEU A 170 -3.44 -10.27 26.10
C LEU A 170 -4.22 -9.87 24.85
N VAL A 171 -5.45 -9.35 24.97
CA VAL A 171 -6.13 -8.70 23.83
C VAL A 171 -5.32 -7.53 23.27
N THR A 172 -4.56 -6.84 24.11
CA THR A 172 -3.73 -5.70 23.69
C THR A 172 -2.29 -6.07 23.31
N SER A 173 -1.87 -7.33 23.53
CA SER A 173 -0.52 -7.79 23.17
C SER A 173 -0.27 -7.64 21.66
N SER A 174 0.92 -7.22 21.27
CA SER A 174 1.35 -7.21 19.87
C SER A 174 1.93 -8.56 19.43
N LEU A 175 2.21 -9.46 20.37
CA LEU A 175 2.91 -10.71 20.11
C LEU A 175 1.99 -11.92 20.07
N VAL A 176 1.07 -12.06 21.05
CA VAL A 176 0.22 -13.24 21.16
C VAL A 176 -1.24 -12.93 21.51
N ARG A 177 -2.10 -13.91 21.29
CA ARG A 177 -3.49 -13.97 21.79
C ARG A 177 -3.71 -15.28 22.49
N VAL A 178 -4.60 -15.29 23.49
CA VAL A 178 -5.09 -16.52 24.10
C VAL A 178 -5.93 -17.28 23.07
N GLN A 179 -5.72 -18.58 22.96
CA GLN A 179 -6.49 -19.46 22.08
C GLN A 179 -7.14 -20.60 22.87
N GLY A 180 -8.45 -20.71 22.74
CA GLY A 180 -9.22 -21.72 23.46
C GLY A 180 -9.48 -21.36 24.94
N PRO A 181 -9.94 -22.31 25.75
CA PRO A 181 -10.28 -22.03 27.13
C PRO A 181 -9.03 -21.78 28.00
N VAL A 182 -9.14 -20.83 28.90
CA VAL A 182 -8.11 -20.55 29.91
C VAL A 182 -8.21 -21.63 31.00
N PRO A 183 -7.09 -22.20 31.50
CA PRO A 183 -7.10 -23.16 32.60
C PRO A 183 -7.54 -22.51 33.92
N GLU A 184 -8.11 -23.29 34.85
CA GLU A 184 -8.56 -22.80 36.17
C GLU A 184 -7.40 -22.34 37.06
N HIS A 185 -6.23 -22.98 36.91
CA HIS A 185 -5.04 -22.68 37.70
C HIS A 185 -3.97 -21.98 36.85
N ARG A 186 -3.10 -21.20 37.50
CA ARG A 186 -1.97 -20.54 36.88
C ARG A 186 -1.06 -21.54 36.17
N PRO A 187 -0.42 -21.17 35.05
CA PRO A 187 0.59 -21.99 34.41
C PRO A 187 1.80 -22.24 35.30
N LEU A 188 2.42 -23.41 35.16
CA LEU A 188 3.62 -23.75 35.89
C LEU A 188 4.79 -22.83 35.49
N ALA A 189 5.64 -22.50 36.47
CA ALA A 189 6.84 -21.72 36.20
C ALA A 189 7.75 -22.48 35.24
N THR A 190 8.44 -21.72 34.37
CA THR A 190 9.36 -22.26 33.39
C THR A 190 10.77 -22.33 33.97
N ASP A 191 11.11 -23.42 34.66
CA ASP A 191 12.38 -23.60 35.39
C ASP A 191 13.63 -23.49 34.53
N ALA A 192 13.52 -23.76 33.22
CA ALA A 192 14.61 -23.72 32.26
C ALA A 192 14.69 -22.38 31.48
N GLY A 193 13.92 -21.37 31.88
CA GLY A 193 13.84 -20.09 31.18
C GLY A 193 12.72 -20.04 30.15
N TYR A 194 13.02 -19.70 28.89
CA TYR A 194 11.99 -19.54 27.86
C TYR A 194 11.59 -20.86 27.21
N ILE A 195 10.30 -21.02 26.94
CA ILE A 195 9.70 -22.12 26.18
C ILE A 195 9.51 -21.65 24.73
N ASP A 196 9.95 -22.48 23.78
CA ASP A 196 9.72 -22.32 22.36
C ASP A 196 8.34 -22.82 21.91
N PRO A 197 7.83 -22.40 20.73
CA PRO A 197 6.54 -22.86 20.21
C PRO A 197 6.48 -24.38 20.04
N VAL A 198 5.38 -24.97 20.45
CA VAL A 198 5.08 -26.40 20.19
C VAL A 198 4.78 -26.62 18.71
N GLN A 199 4.15 -25.62 18.07
CA GLN A 199 3.94 -25.59 16.64
C GLN A 199 4.54 -24.30 16.07
N PRO A 200 5.52 -24.36 15.16
CA PRO A 200 6.05 -23.18 14.51
C PRO A 200 4.99 -22.53 13.61
N GLY A 201 5.11 -21.25 13.41
CA GLY A 201 4.30 -20.53 12.44
C GLY A 201 4.57 -21.01 11.00
N THR A 202 3.62 -20.78 10.12
CA THR A 202 3.74 -21.15 8.70
C THR A 202 3.42 -19.97 7.79
N ASP A 203 4.14 -19.87 6.67
CA ASP A 203 3.91 -18.82 5.66
C ASP A 203 2.70 -19.12 4.76
N GLY A 204 2.04 -20.25 4.98
CA GLY A 204 0.89 -20.68 4.20
C GLY A 204 1.22 -21.16 2.79
N GLN A 205 0.19 -21.19 1.96
CA GLN A 205 0.26 -21.61 0.57
C GLN A 205 0.61 -20.44 -0.37
N PRO A 206 1.00 -20.71 -1.61
CA PRO A 206 1.12 -19.68 -2.63
C PRO A 206 -0.17 -18.88 -2.79
N LEU A 207 -0.06 -17.56 -2.96
CA LEU A 207 -1.23 -16.70 -3.12
C LEU A 207 -2.05 -17.08 -4.35
N SER A 208 -3.35 -17.04 -4.22
CA SER A 208 -4.33 -17.04 -5.30
C SER A 208 -4.80 -15.60 -5.61
N ASP A 209 -5.56 -15.43 -6.68
CA ASP A 209 -6.21 -14.16 -6.98
C ASP A 209 -7.14 -13.72 -5.85
N TYR A 210 -7.82 -14.66 -5.20
CA TYR A 210 -8.75 -14.36 -4.10
C TYR A 210 -8.05 -13.80 -2.87
N ASP A 211 -6.81 -14.21 -2.60
CA ASP A 211 -6.02 -13.68 -1.50
C ASP A 211 -5.57 -12.23 -1.78
N LEU A 212 -5.25 -11.92 -3.05
CA LEU A 212 -4.90 -10.57 -3.47
C LEU A 212 -6.12 -9.64 -3.45
N VAL A 213 -7.24 -10.10 -3.96
CA VAL A 213 -8.51 -9.34 -4.00
C VAL A 213 -9.06 -9.14 -2.59
N GLY A 214 -9.14 -10.21 -1.81
CA GLY A 214 -9.75 -10.19 -0.49
C GLY A 214 -11.25 -9.93 -0.49
N SER A 215 -11.75 -9.44 0.63
CA SER A 215 -13.16 -9.14 0.88
C SER A 215 -13.36 -7.68 1.26
N SER A 216 -14.28 -7.00 0.58
CA SER A 216 -14.63 -5.61 0.94
C SER A 216 -15.38 -5.53 2.29
N ALA A 217 -16.10 -6.58 2.66
CA ALA A 217 -16.82 -6.64 3.94
C ALA A 217 -15.87 -6.81 5.12
N ASP A 218 -14.82 -7.63 4.94
CA ASP A 218 -13.85 -7.94 5.97
C ASP A 218 -12.62 -7.00 5.93
N GLY A 219 -12.52 -6.14 4.89
CA GLY A 219 -11.40 -5.23 4.72
C GLY A 219 -10.08 -5.94 4.45
N THR A 220 -10.10 -7.07 3.73
CA THR A 220 -8.91 -7.87 3.43
C THR A 220 -8.43 -7.68 1.98
N GLY A 221 -7.20 -8.12 1.68
CA GLY A 221 -6.61 -7.98 0.35
C GLY A 221 -6.44 -6.52 -0.06
N ILE A 222 -6.76 -6.19 -1.32
CA ILE A 222 -6.72 -4.80 -1.81
C ILE A 222 -7.69 -3.89 -1.04
N PHE A 223 -8.78 -4.43 -0.48
CA PHE A 223 -9.76 -3.65 0.28
C PHE A 223 -9.27 -3.24 1.66
N ALA A 224 -8.18 -3.80 2.18
CA ALA A 224 -7.52 -3.29 3.36
C ALA A 224 -7.11 -1.82 3.20
N LEU A 225 -6.79 -1.40 1.97
CA LEU A 225 -6.47 -0.01 1.61
C LEU A 225 -7.65 0.96 1.78
N ASN A 226 -8.88 0.49 2.07
CA ASN A 226 -9.99 1.38 2.42
C ASN A 226 -9.74 2.15 3.72
N GLN A 227 -8.83 1.67 4.58
CA GLN A 227 -8.39 2.35 5.79
C GLN A 227 -7.43 3.53 5.51
N VAL A 228 -6.88 3.59 4.30
CA VAL A 228 -5.99 4.68 3.86
C VAL A 228 -6.84 5.75 3.18
N GLU A 229 -6.66 7.00 3.58
CA GLU A 229 -7.46 8.11 3.04
C GLU A 229 -7.29 8.25 1.52
N HIS A 230 -6.05 8.19 1.05
CA HIS A 230 -5.71 8.43 -0.34
C HIS A 230 -4.55 7.58 -0.83
N ILE A 231 -4.66 7.12 -2.09
CA ILE A 231 -3.60 6.45 -2.85
C ILE A 231 -3.65 6.96 -4.30
N ASP A 232 -2.48 7.19 -4.90
CA ASP A 232 -2.35 7.62 -6.30
C ASP A 232 -1.85 6.50 -7.20
N VAL A 233 -1.06 5.59 -6.63
CA VAL A 233 -0.48 4.46 -7.35
C VAL A 233 -0.74 3.17 -6.58
N LEU A 234 -1.38 2.22 -7.24
CA LEU A 234 -1.55 0.85 -6.74
C LEU A 234 -0.61 -0.09 -7.51
N TYR A 235 0.08 -0.93 -6.80
CA TYR A 235 0.92 -1.97 -7.40
C TYR A 235 0.70 -3.31 -6.74
N LEU A 236 0.45 -4.33 -7.55
CA LEU A 236 0.38 -5.71 -7.15
C LEU A 236 1.62 -6.43 -7.70
N PRO A 237 2.72 -6.50 -6.93
CA PRO A 237 3.88 -7.26 -7.36
C PRO A 237 3.51 -8.71 -7.68
N PRO A 238 4.12 -9.33 -8.68
CA PRO A 238 3.91 -10.75 -8.96
C PRO A 238 4.00 -11.59 -7.68
N PRO A 239 3.01 -12.45 -7.38
CA PRO A 239 2.83 -13.05 -6.06
C PRO A 239 3.94 -14.03 -5.65
N GLY A 240 4.83 -14.36 -6.57
CA GLY A 240 5.98 -15.23 -6.33
C GLY A 240 6.80 -15.44 -7.60
N PRO A 241 7.95 -16.14 -7.50
CA PRO A 241 8.80 -16.44 -8.65
C PRO A 241 8.01 -17.15 -9.75
N GLY A 242 8.14 -16.67 -11.00
CA GLY A 242 7.49 -17.25 -12.16
C GLY A 242 5.96 -17.14 -12.19
N ARG A 243 5.36 -16.34 -11.32
CA ARG A 243 3.91 -16.13 -11.27
C ARG A 243 3.56 -14.68 -11.62
N VAL A 244 2.33 -14.47 -12.06
CA VAL A 244 1.73 -13.15 -12.28
C VAL A 244 0.36 -13.13 -11.60
N PRO A 245 -0.16 -11.95 -11.22
CA PRO A 245 -1.56 -11.84 -10.80
C PRO A 245 -2.46 -12.37 -11.90
N GLY A 246 -3.43 -13.19 -11.53
CA GLY A 246 -4.37 -13.75 -12.49
C GLY A 246 -5.45 -12.74 -12.92
N PRO A 247 -6.30 -13.11 -13.89
CA PRO A 247 -7.30 -12.20 -14.46
C PRO A 247 -8.28 -11.63 -13.44
N ALA A 248 -8.65 -12.42 -12.42
CA ALA A 248 -9.58 -11.96 -11.38
C ALA A 248 -8.93 -10.88 -10.49
N ALA A 249 -7.66 -11.05 -10.12
CA ALA A 249 -6.92 -10.06 -9.33
C ALA A 249 -6.70 -8.77 -10.14
N VAL A 250 -6.33 -8.89 -11.42
CA VAL A 250 -6.12 -7.74 -12.32
C VAL A 250 -7.42 -6.94 -12.46
N LEU A 251 -8.53 -7.58 -12.80
CA LEU A 251 -9.83 -6.91 -12.98
C LEU A 251 -10.29 -6.22 -11.67
N ALA A 252 -10.16 -6.89 -10.54
CA ALA A 252 -10.51 -6.30 -9.26
C ALA A 252 -9.63 -5.09 -8.92
N ALA A 253 -8.32 -5.18 -9.17
CA ALA A 253 -7.38 -4.09 -8.95
C ALA A 253 -7.67 -2.89 -9.87
N GLU A 254 -8.02 -3.12 -11.16
CA GLU A 254 -8.44 -2.09 -12.10
C GLU A 254 -9.68 -1.34 -11.61
N LEU A 255 -10.71 -2.08 -11.21
CA LEU A 255 -11.95 -1.49 -10.70
C LEU A 255 -11.72 -0.74 -9.38
N TYR A 256 -10.85 -1.27 -8.53
CA TYR A 256 -10.47 -0.63 -7.28
C TYR A 256 -9.68 0.66 -7.53
N ALA A 257 -8.65 0.62 -8.36
CA ALA A 257 -7.83 1.78 -8.73
C ALA A 257 -8.70 2.90 -9.32
N ARG A 258 -9.59 2.57 -10.28
CA ARG A 258 -10.55 3.53 -10.84
C ARG A 258 -11.44 4.18 -9.79
N ARG A 259 -11.97 3.40 -8.86
CA ARG A 259 -12.82 3.92 -7.76
C ARG A 259 -12.05 4.84 -6.82
N ARG A 260 -10.76 4.55 -6.60
CA ARG A 260 -9.88 5.32 -5.71
C ARG A 260 -9.20 6.50 -6.42
N GLY A 261 -9.41 6.67 -7.73
CA GLY A 261 -8.69 7.67 -8.53
C GLY A 261 -7.18 7.42 -8.59
N ALA A 262 -6.78 6.16 -8.60
CA ALA A 262 -5.38 5.73 -8.62
C ALA A 262 -4.99 5.09 -9.95
N LEU A 263 -3.70 5.08 -10.26
CA LEU A 263 -3.12 4.30 -11.36
C LEU A 263 -2.69 2.93 -10.88
N LEU A 264 -2.99 1.90 -11.67
CA LEU A 264 -2.52 0.54 -11.45
C LEU A 264 -1.26 0.26 -12.29
N ILE A 265 -0.21 -0.20 -11.65
CA ILE A 265 0.97 -0.72 -12.34
C ILE A 265 0.83 -2.23 -12.48
N LEU A 266 0.99 -2.74 -13.71
CA LEU A 266 1.02 -4.16 -14.02
C LEU A 266 2.36 -4.53 -14.64
N ASP A 267 3.01 -5.57 -14.11
CA ASP A 267 4.19 -6.14 -14.76
C ASP A 267 3.79 -7.09 -15.89
N PRO A 268 4.53 -7.08 -17.00
CA PRO A 268 4.31 -8.02 -18.09
C PRO A 268 4.57 -9.46 -17.62
N PRO A 269 3.87 -10.45 -18.20
CA PRO A 269 4.14 -11.86 -17.96
C PRO A 269 5.59 -12.25 -18.23
N ILE A 270 6.14 -13.16 -17.41
CA ILE A 270 7.53 -13.62 -17.54
C ILE A 270 7.78 -14.41 -18.82
N GLU A 271 6.73 -14.93 -19.40
CA GLU A 271 6.73 -15.70 -20.65
C GLU A 271 7.03 -14.83 -21.87
N TRP A 272 6.79 -13.53 -21.80
CA TRP A 272 7.10 -12.60 -22.89
C TRP A 272 8.60 -12.37 -22.98
N LYS A 273 9.26 -13.19 -23.79
CA LYS A 273 10.72 -13.14 -24.01
C LYS A 273 11.12 -12.44 -25.30
N ARG A 274 10.14 -12.02 -26.10
CA ARG A 274 10.37 -11.34 -27.39
C ARG A 274 9.31 -10.27 -27.62
N THR A 275 9.64 -9.24 -28.36
CA THR A 275 8.75 -8.12 -28.69
C THR A 275 7.42 -8.59 -29.29
N TYR A 276 7.47 -9.53 -30.23
CA TYR A 276 6.24 -10.02 -30.87
C TYR A 276 5.30 -10.77 -29.89
N GLU A 277 5.85 -11.45 -28.91
CA GLU A 277 5.07 -12.14 -27.86
C GLU A 277 4.34 -11.13 -26.98
N ALA A 278 5.02 -10.02 -26.63
CA ALA A 278 4.43 -8.94 -25.88
C ALA A 278 3.30 -8.26 -26.67
N ILE A 279 3.53 -7.93 -27.94
CA ILE A 279 2.51 -7.31 -28.81
C ILE A 279 1.31 -8.25 -28.98
N LYS A 280 1.57 -9.52 -29.27
CA LYS A 280 0.49 -10.51 -29.39
C LYS A 280 -0.28 -10.67 -28.09
N GLY A 281 0.43 -10.80 -26.96
CA GLY A 281 -0.18 -10.94 -25.66
C GLY A 281 -1.05 -9.76 -25.25
N MET A 282 -0.64 -8.52 -25.59
CA MET A 282 -1.48 -7.34 -25.36
C MET A 282 -2.76 -7.35 -26.18
N ARG A 283 -2.68 -7.73 -27.47
CA ARG A 283 -3.87 -7.85 -28.33
C ARG A 283 -4.80 -8.95 -27.88
N ASP A 284 -4.26 -10.10 -27.52
CA ASP A 284 -5.04 -11.25 -27.04
C ASP A 284 -5.72 -10.95 -25.71
N ALA A 285 -5.07 -10.19 -24.83
CA ALA A 285 -5.62 -9.78 -23.53
C ALA A 285 -6.70 -8.70 -23.66
N GLY A 286 -6.68 -7.90 -24.73
CA GLY A 286 -7.66 -6.83 -24.98
C GLY A 286 -7.63 -5.72 -23.92
N TYR A 287 -6.49 -5.49 -23.29
CA TYR A 287 -6.34 -4.39 -22.32
C TYR A 287 -6.60 -3.04 -22.97
N ALA A 288 -7.52 -2.27 -22.39
CA ALA A 288 -7.95 -0.97 -22.90
C ALA A 288 -8.32 -0.04 -21.73
N ASN A 289 -7.45 0.07 -20.72
CA ASN A 289 -7.77 0.79 -19.50
C ASN A 289 -6.84 2.01 -19.31
N PRO A 290 -7.37 3.24 -19.25
CA PRO A 290 -6.57 4.45 -19.04
C PRO A 290 -5.97 4.55 -17.63
N ASP A 291 -6.45 3.76 -16.68
CA ASP A 291 -5.96 3.76 -15.29
C ASP A 291 -4.84 2.73 -15.07
N VAL A 292 -4.38 2.08 -16.12
CA VAL A 292 -3.37 1.03 -16.05
C VAL A 292 -2.18 1.35 -16.91
N LEU A 293 -0.98 1.08 -16.39
CA LEU A 293 0.27 1.21 -17.11
C LEU A 293 1.13 -0.05 -16.96
N SER A 294 1.91 -0.35 -17.98
CA SER A 294 2.86 -1.47 -17.98
C SER A 294 4.14 -1.10 -18.71
N TYR A 295 5.26 -1.67 -18.27
CA TYR A 295 6.58 -1.45 -18.85
C TYR A 295 7.22 -2.78 -19.24
N PHE A 296 7.70 -2.88 -20.46
CA PHE A 296 8.36 -4.06 -21.00
C PHE A 296 9.77 -3.68 -21.52
N PRO A 297 10.76 -4.55 -21.36
CA PRO A 297 10.76 -5.84 -20.71
C PRO A 297 10.91 -5.74 -19.18
N ARG A 298 10.89 -6.87 -18.50
CA ARG A 298 11.40 -7.00 -17.13
C ARG A 298 12.88 -6.66 -17.08
N VAL A 299 13.44 -6.50 -15.88
CA VAL A 299 14.84 -6.18 -15.68
C VAL A 299 15.62 -7.32 -15.03
N LYS A 300 16.94 -7.26 -15.14
CA LYS A 300 17.89 -8.15 -14.42
C LYS A 300 18.84 -7.28 -13.61
N VAL A 301 19.34 -7.83 -12.52
CA VAL A 301 20.44 -7.21 -11.78
C VAL A 301 21.76 -7.54 -12.51
N ARG A 302 22.52 -6.50 -12.81
CA ARG A 302 23.84 -6.64 -13.43
C ARG A 302 24.74 -7.49 -12.54
N HIS A 303 25.52 -8.36 -13.12
CA HIS A 303 26.46 -9.25 -12.43
C HIS A 303 25.82 -10.28 -11.47
N SER A 304 24.50 -10.47 -11.52
CA SER A 304 23.84 -11.57 -10.82
C SER A 304 23.28 -12.56 -11.83
N GLU A 305 23.93 -13.72 -11.96
CA GLU A 305 23.45 -14.82 -12.81
C GLU A 305 22.30 -15.60 -12.15
N GLU A 306 22.19 -15.52 -10.82
CA GLU A 306 21.21 -16.26 -10.04
C GLU A 306 19.83 -15.59 -10.03
N THR A 307 19.76 -14.28 -10.24
CA THR A 307 18.50 -13.56 -10.29
C THR A 307 17.89 -13.64 -11.69
N GLY A 308 16.76 -14.33 -11.79
CA GLY A 308 15.94 -14.31 -13.01
C GLY A 308 15.45 -12.90 -13.38
N ALA A 309 14.62 -12.79 -14.41
CA ALA A 309 14.01 -11.50 -14.78
C ALA A 309 13.08 -11.01 -13.66
N LEU A 310 13.39 -9.84 -13.09
CA LEU A 310 12.65 -9.19 -12.00
C LEU A 310 11.55 -8.28 -12.56
N PRO A 311 10.44 -8.14 -11.85
CA PRO A 311 9.44 -7.12 -12.15
C PRO A 311 10.02 -5.71 -11.96
N VAL A 312 9.51 -4.73 -12.69
CA VAL A 312 10.00 -3.34 -12.67
C VAL A 312 9.02 -2.35 -12.03
N GLY A 313 7.81 -2.82 -11.73
CA GLY A 313 6.73 -1.96 -11.24
C GLY A 313 7.09 -1.16 -9.99
N GLY A 314 7.91 -1.71 -9.08
CA GLY A 314 8.41 -0.99 -7.91
C GLY A 314 9.28 0.22 -8.28
N ALA A 315 10.21 0.05 -9.22
CA ALA A 315 11.06 1.13 -9.72
C ALA A 315 10.23 2.21 -10.43
N ILE A 316 9.27 1.81 -11.26
CA ILE A 316 8.36 2.74 -11.94
C ILE A 316 7.54 3.57 -10.92
N ALA A 317 6.98 2.93 -9.90
CA ALA A 317 6.26 3.65 -8.84
C ALA A 317 7.17 4.68 -8.14
N GLY A 318 8.42 4.32 -7.85
CA GLY A 318 9.41 5.22 -7.26
C GLY A 318 9.75 6.41 -8.16
N LEU A 319 9.96 6.16 -9.46
CA LEU A 319 10.22 7.21 -10.45
C LEU A 319 9.02 8.16 -10.61
N LEU A 320 7.79 7.65 -10.65
CA LEU A 320 6.58 8.46 -10.69
C LEU A 320 6.49 9.39 -9.48
N CYS A 321 6.62 8.85 -8.26
CA CYS A 321 6.60 9.65 -7.03
C CYS A 321 7.73 10.70 -7.00
N LYS A 322 8.91 10.36 -7.52
CA LYS A 322 10.04 11.30 -7.63
C LYS A 322 9.73 12.42 -8.62
N LEU A 323 9.21 12.09 -9.79
CA LEU A 323 8.88 13.06 -10.84
C LEU A 323 7.81 14.03 -10.35
N ASP A 324 6.73 13.53 -9.76
CA ASP A 324 5.64 14.34 -9.23
C ASP A 324 6.12 15.36 -8.20
N ARG A 325 6.97 14.91 -7.28
CA ARG A 325 7.54 15.78 -6.26
C ARG A 325 8.45 16.86 -6.82
N LEU A 326 9.22 16.58 -7.87
CA LEU A 326 10.22 17.50 -8.41
C LEU A 326 9.65 18.45 -9.46
N HIS A 327 8.67 17.97 -10.24
CA HIS A 327 8.23 18.67 -11.45
C HIS A 327 6.71 18.70 -11.62
N GLY A 328 5.96 17.91 -10.84
CA GLY A 328 4.52 17.75 -10.96
C GLY A 328 4.10 16.59 -11.89
N PRO A 329 2.84 16.11 -11.75
CA PRO A 329 2.33 14.98 -12.52
C PRO A 329 2.07 15.31 -14.01
N TRP A 330 2.14 16.57 -14.40
CA TRP A 330 2.04 17.03 -15.79
C TRP A 330 3.31 16.88 -16.61
N GLU A 331 4.42 16.50 -15.97
CA GLU A 331 5.68 16.27 -16.67
C GLU A 331 5.75 14.87 -17.29
N ASP A 332 6.32 14.82 -18.49
CA ASP A 332 6.46 13.59 -19.24
C ASP A 332 7.71 12.81 -18.83
N LEU A 333 7.53 11.51 -18.51
CA LEU A 333 8.64 10.63 -18.14
C LEU A 333 9.66 10.51 -19.25
N ASP A 334 9.19 10.40 -20.50
CA ASP A 334 10.04 10.21 -21.68
C ASP A 334 10.92 11.45 -21.95
N GLN A 335 10.35 12.64 -21.84
CA GLN A 335 11.07 13.89 -22.06
C GLN A 335 12.12 14.20 -20.99
N ARG A 336 11.93 13.69 -19.77
CA ARG A 336 12.87 13.89 -18.65
C ARG A 336 14.06 12.93 -18.68
N GLY A 337 14.07 11.95 -19.57
CA GLY A 337 15.17 11.01 -19.71
C GLY A 337 15.40 10.21 -18.41
N LEU A 338 14.34 9.74 -17.78
CA LEU A 338 14.44 8.99 -16.53
C LEU A 338 15.13 7.65 -16.75
N ALA A 339 16.05 7.32 -15.87
CA ALA A 339 16.82 6.09 -15.91
C ALA A 339 16.62 5.27 -14.61
N LEU A 340 16.69 3.96 -14.78
CA LEU A 340 16.80 3.05 -13.65
C LEU A 340 18.21 3.14 -13.03
N ASN A 341 18.34 2.69 -11.79
CA ASN A 341 19.64 2.54 -11.15
C ASN A 341 20.56 1.69 -12.04
N ARG A 342 21.86 1.99 -12.00
CA ARG A 342 22.90 1.39 -12.86
C ARG A 342 23.01 -0.13 -12.75
N ASP A 343 22.51 -0.70 -11.66
CA ASP A 343 22.53 -2.13 -11.43
C ASP A 343 21.43 -2.89 -12.18
N TYR A 344 20.42 -2.17 -12.71
CA TYR A 344 19.33 -2.78 -13.48
C TYR A 344 19.62 -2.66 -14.99
N VAL A 345 19.47 -3.77 -15.68
CA VAL A 345 19.55 -3.86 -17.14
C VAL A 345 18.29 -4.51 -17.69
N PRO A 346 17.85 -4.17 -18.91
CA PRO A 346 16.73 -4.86 -19.54
C PRO A 346 17.00 -6.36 -19.64
N ALA A 347 16.01 -7.18 -19.33
CA ALA A 347 16.12 -8.63 -19.49
C ALA A 347 16.23 -9.06 -20.96
N ILE A 348 15.78 -8.19 -21.87
CA ILE A 348 15.73 -8.37 -23.32
C ILE A 348 16.12 -7.04 -23.97
N ASP A 349 17.00 -7.08 -24.96
CA ASP A 349 17.34 -5.91 -25.73
C ASP A 349 16.19 -5.53 -26.69
N ILE A 350 15.77 -4.28 -26.62
CA ILE A 350 14.71 -3.72 -27.46
C ILE A 350 15.34 -2.76 -28.49
N PHE A 351 15.14 -3.04 -29.76
CA PHE A 351 15.57 -2.14 -30.84
C PHE A 351 14.59 -0.98 -31.00
N SER A 352 15.07 0.16 -31.50
CA SER A 352 14.24 1.38 -31.64
C SER A 352 12.99 1.17 -32.51
N SER A 353 13.07 0.33 -33.54
CA SER A 353 11.90 -0.05 -34.36
C SER A 353 10.81 -0.76 -33.57
N ASP A 354 11.24 -1.64 -32.66
CA ASP A 354 10.35 -2.45 -31.86
C ASP A 354 9.74 -1.63 -30.70
N ALA A 355 10.51 -0.68 -30.16
CA ALA A 355 10.03 0.23 -29.14
C ALA A 355 8.80 1.03 -29.60
N HIS A 356 8.81 1.57 -30.82
CA HIS A 356 7.66 2.27 -31.38
C HIS A 356 6.42 1.37 -31.53
N LEU A 357 6.62 0.09 -31.90
CA LEU A 357 5.52 -0.86 -32.02
C LEU A 357 4.92 -1.19 -30.65
N LEU A 358 5.76 -1.37 -29.62
CA LEU A 358 5.30 -1.63 -28.25
C LEU A 358 4.49 -0.45 -27.70
N VAL A 359 5.01 0.77 -27.85
CA VAL A 359 4.30 1.98 -27.38
C VAL A 359 2.95 2.12 -28.10
N LYS A 360 2.90 1.82 -29.41
CA LYS A 360 1.65 1.84 -30.18
C LYS A 360 0.59 0.86 -29.62
N GLU A 361 1.02 -0.22 -29.04
CA GLU A 361 0.12 -1.22 -28.40
C GLU A 361 -0.14 -0.91 -26.90
N GLY A 362 0.32 0.25 -26.39
CA GLY A 362 0.12 0.68 -25.01
C GLY A 362 1.18 0.19 -24.01
N LEU A 363 2.26 -0.45 -24.46
CA LEU A 363 3.37 -0.86 -23.62
C LEU A 363 4.49 0.18 -23.61
N ASN A 364 4.82 0.70 -22.45
CA ASN A 364 6.02 1.52 -22.27
C ASN A 364 7.27 0.62 -22.29
N VAL A 365 8.44 1.20 -22.55
CA VAL A 365 9.65 0.44 -22.85
C VAL A 365 10.76 0.73 -21.85
N ILE A 366 11.44 -0.31 -21.40
CA ILE A 366 12.71 -0.23 -20.69
C ILE A 366 13.82 -0.55 -21.69
N ALA A 367 14.63 0.46 -22.06
CA ALA A 367 15.64 0.34 -23.09
C ALA A 367 17.05 0.60 -22.55
N GLY A 368 18.00 -0.24 -22.92
CA GLY A 368 19.42 -0.03 -22.67
C GLY A 368 19.99 0.88 -23.76
N GLN A 369 20.46 2.09 -23.42
CA GLN A 369 21.12 2.99 -24.39
C GLN A 369 22.62 2.79 -24.45
N ASN A 370 23.24 2.56 -23.31
CA ASN A 370 24.69 2.33 -23.15
C ASN A 370 24.92 1.40 -21.96
N PRO A 371 26.09 0.75 -21.85
CA PRO A 371 26.42 -0.02 -20.66
C PRO A 371 26.28 0.82 -19.38
N GLY A 372 25.27 0.49 -18.54
CA GLY A 372 24.98 1.20 -17.29
C GLY A 372 23.94 2.31 -17.37
N HIS A 373 23.31 2.52 -18.52
CA HIS A 373 22.18 3.43 -18.69
C HIS A 373 20.95 2.69 -19.20
N THR A 374 20.03 2.39 -18.33
CA THR A 374 18.73 1.78 -18.65
C THR A 374 17.65 2.86 -18.53
N MET A 375 17.12 3.26 -19.66
CA MET A 375 16.15 4.34 -19.78
C MET A 375 14.72 3.82 -19.69
N VAL A 376 13.86 4.64 -19.11
CA VAL A 376 12.40 4.45 -19.11
C VAL A 376 11.85 5.28 -20.24
N CYS A 377 11.28 4.64 -21.27
CA CYS A 377 10.77 5.25 -22.48
C CYS A 377 9.27 5.02 -22.63
N GLY A 378 8.59 6.00 -23.20
CA GLY A 378 7.13 5.99 -23.36
C GLY A 378 6.40 6.56 -22.14
N SER A 379 5.27 7.17 -22.42
CA SER A 379 4.39 7.81 -21.44
C SER A 379 2.93 7.56 -21.84
N VAL A 380 2.57 6.26 -21.93
CA VAL A 380 1.25 5.84 -22.39
C VAL A 380 0.58 4.94 -21.35
N THR A 381 -0.75 4.98 -21.34
CA THR A 381 -1.59 4.04 -20.59
C THR A 381 -1.96 2.86 -21.48
N LEU A 382 -2.56 1.81 -20.93
CA LEU A 382 -3.05 0.67 -21.72
C LEU A 382 -4.27 1.02 -22.61
N ALA A 383 -4.83 2.22 -22.51
CA ALA A 383 -5.83 2.71 -23.46
C ALA A 383 -5.23 3.16 -24.81
N HIS A 384 -3.92 3.35 -24.88
CA HIS A 384 -3.22 3.68 -26.12
C HIS A 384 -3.28 2.47 -27.07
N GLY A 385 -3.61 2.69 -28.32
CA GLY A 385 -3.76 1.61 -29.31
C GLY A 385 -5.18 1.07 -29.49
N THR A 386 -6.13 1.52 -28.67
CA THR A 386 -7.55 1.26 -28.94
C THR A 386 -8.06 2.18 -30.06
N GLN A 387 -9.02 1.69 -30.87
CA GLN A 387 -9.61 2.50 -31.96
C GLN A 387 -10.47 3.69 -31.49
N SER A 388 -10.72 3.78 -30.22
CA SER A 388 -11.49 4.85 -29.56
C SER A 388 -10.57 5.97 -29.13
N GLY A 389 -10.04 6.82 -29.95
CA GLY A 389 -9.21 7.99 -29.63
C GLY A 389 -9.34 8.50 -28.19
N ASP A 390 -8.84 7.73 -27.24
CA ASP A 390 -9.04 7.98 -25.83
C ASP A 390 -8.15 9.16 -25.43
N GLU A 391 -8.79 10.23 -24.95
CA GLU A 391 -8.10 11.43 -24.44
C GLU A 391 -7.12 11.09 -23.31
N PHE A 392 -7.32 9.98 -22.63
CA PHE A 392 -6.47 9.49 -21.54
C PHE A 392 -5.44 8.42 -21.95
N ALA A 393 -5.18 8.27 -23.25
CA ALA A 393 -4.08 7.43 -23.74
C ALA A 393 -2.70 7.93 -23.30
N SER A 394 -2.55 9.25 -23.09
CA SER A 394 -1.35 9.85 -22.50
C SER A 394 -1.34 9.62 -20.99
N LEU A 395 -0.25 9.02 -20.48
CA LEU A 395 -0.04 8.81 -19.04
C LEU A 395 0.04 10.16 -18.30
N THR A 396 0.70 11.15 -18.86
CA THR A 396 0.83 12.50 -18.30
C THR A 396 -0.53 13.15 -18.12
N THR A 397 -1.35 13.16 -19.18
CA THR A 397 -2.73 13.70 -19.13
C THR A 397 -3.55 12.96 -18.09
N ARG A 398 -3.50 11.63 -18.06
CA ARG A 398 -4.28 10.85 -17.08
C ARG A 398 -3.86 11.15 -15.65
N ARG A 399 -2.57 11.22 -15.35
CA ARG A 399 -2.04 11.55 -14.01
C ARG A 399 -2.51 12.92 -13.54
N LEU A 400 -2.39 13.92 -14.40
CA LEU A 400 -2.86 15.28 -14.09
C LEU A 400 -4.36 15.30 -13.78
N CYS A 401 -5.18 14.65 -14.60
CA CYS A 401 -6.63 14.57 -14.37
C CYS A 401 -6.99 13.85 -13.05
N LEU A 402 -6.31 12.76 -12.73
CA LEU A 402 -6.50 12.05 -11.46
C LEU A 402 -6.11 12.92 -10.26
N MET A 403 -4.96 13.60 -10.33
CA MET A 403 -4.50 14.51 -9.28
C MET A 403 -5.51 15.64 -9.06
N ILE A 404 -5.97 16.30 -10.11
CA ILE A 404 -6.96 17.38 -10.03
C ILE A 404 -8.26 16.87 -9.40
N SER A 405 -8.80 15.75 -9.91
CA SER A 405 -10.03 15.16 -9.40
C SER A 405 -9.94 14.80 -7.92
N ASN A 406 -8.84 14.14 -7.52
CA ASN A 406 -8.61 13.73 -6.14
C ASN A 406 -8.41 14.92 -5.20
N ALA A 407 -7.67 15.96 -5.62
CA ALA A 407 -7.47 17.16 -4.82
C ALA A 407 -8.78 17.92 -4.59
N ILE A 408 -9.61 18.03 -5.63
CA ILE A 408 -10.90 18.67 -5.53
C ILE A 408 -11.86 17.86 -4.64
N ASP A 409 -11.91 16.53 -4.80
CA ASP A 409 -12.73 15.66 -3.94
C ASP A 409 -12.37 15.88 -2.46
N ARG A 410 -11.08 15.81 -2.11
CA ARG A 410 -10.64 16.05 -0.73
C ARG A 410 -10.98 17.46 -0.24
N GLY A 411 -10.67 18.47 -1.05
CA GLY A 411 -10.84 19.88 -0.68
C GLY A 411 -12.27 20.37 -0.62
N THR A 412 -13.24 19.57 -1.12
CA THR A 412 -14.65 19.94 -1.17
C THR A 412 -15.57 19.06 -0.31
N ARG A 413 -15.05 18.06 0.40
CA ARG A 413 -15.85 17.14 1.26
C ARG A 413 -16.68 17.87 2.33
N TRP A 414 -16.23 19.01 2.80
CA TRP A 414 -16.95 19.86 3.74
C TRP A 414 -18.34 20.29 3.22
N ALA A 415 -18.52 20.38 1.90
CA ALA A 415 -19.76 20.84 1.28
C ALA A 415 -20.97 19.92 1.55
N VAL A 416 -20.73 18.67 1.92
CA VAL A 416 -21.79 17.71 2.29
C VAL A 416 -22.51 18.16 3.57
N PHE A 417 -21.86 18.94 4.41
CA PHE A 417 -22.42 19.45 5.67
C PHE A 417 -22.98 20.87 5.56
N GLU A 418 -22.84 21.51 4.39
CA GLU A 418 -23.33 22.88 4.16
C GLU A 418 -24.84 22.87 3.90
N THR A 419 -25.58 23.72 4.61
CA THR A 419 -27.04 23.83 4.50
C THR A 419 -27.47 24.75 3.38
N ASP A 420 -26.65 25.74 3.02
CA ASP A 420 -26.90 26.66 1.91
C ASP A 420 -26.17 26.19 0.64
N ALA A 421 -26.92 25.52 -0.23
CA ALA A 421 -26.39 25.01 -1.49
C ALA A 421 -25.86 26.10 -2.44
N ALA A 422 -26.41 27.33 -2.37
CA ALA A 422 -25.97 28.43 -3.22
C ALA A 422 -24.61 28.99 -2.75
N ALA A 423 -24.50 29.23 -1.46
CA ALA A 423 -23.22 29.64 -0.83
C ALA A 423 -22.15 28.59 -0.97
N ALA A 424 -22.49 27.30 -0.78
CA ALA A 424 -21.58 26.18 -0.97
C ALA A 424 -21.01 26.13 -2.41
N ARG A 425 -21.88 26.30 -3.39
CA ARG A 425 -21.50 26.31 -4.81
C ARG A 425 -20.55 27.45 -5.16
N GLU A 426 -20.87 28.67 -4.74
CA GLU A 426 -20.00 29.82 -4.97
C GLU A 426 -18.61 29.63 -4.32
N ARG A 427 -18.59 29.10 -3.10
CA ARG A 427 -17.36 28.81 -2.37
C ARG A 427 -16.52 27.71 -3.04
N ILE A 428 -17.16 26.63 -3.50
CA ILE A 428 -16.48 25.56 -4.28
C ILE A 428 -15.90 26.16 -5.55
N GLY A 429 -16.69 26.90 -6.33
CA GLY A 429 -16.23 27.51 -7.58
C GLY A 429 -15.00 28.40 -7.38
N ARG A 430 -15.00 29.25 -6.35
CA ARG A 430 -13.85 30.11 -6.02
C ARG A 430 -12.62 29.28 -5.61
N LYS A 431 -12.78 28.28 -4.76
CA LYS A 431 -11.67 27.42 -4.32
C LYS A 431 -11.06 26.64 -5.46
N VAL A 432 -11.90 26.04 -6.30
CA VAL A 432 -11.43 25.27 -7.46
C VAL A 432 -10.75 26.19 -8.47
N HIS A 433 -11.30 27.37 -8.73
CA HIS A 433 -10.65 28.34 -9.61
C HIS A 433 -9.27 28.76 -9.08
N ALA A 434 -9.17 29.07 -7.79
CA ALA A 434 -7.89 29.40 -7.17
C ALA A 434 -6.86 28.26 -7.26
N PHE A 435 -7.30 27.02 -7.03
CA PHE A 435 -6.48 25.82 -7.20
C PHE A 435 -5.98 25.65 -8.65
N MET A 436 -6.87 25.83 -9.63
CA MET A 436 -6.50 25.74 -11.05
C MET A 436 -5.53 26.86 -11.46
N CYS A 437 -5.64 28.07 -10.89
CA CYS A 437 -4.65 29.13 -11.07
C CYS A 437 -3.27 28.71 -10.56
N VAL A 438 -3.18 28.12 -9.37
CA VAL A 438 -1.91 27.62 -8.81
C VAL A 438 -1.27 26.58 -9.73
N LEU A 439 -2.06 25.67 -10.30
CA LEU A 439 -1.57 24.67 -11.25
C LEU A 439 -1.11 25.33 -12.58
N SER A 440 -1.84 26.34 -13.06
CA SER A 440 -1.45 27.08 -14.26
C SER A 440 -0.12 27.80 -14.07
N ASP A 441 0.05 28.49 -12.94
CA ASP A 441 1.30 29.19 -12.57
C ASP A 441 2.48 28.21 -12.43
N ALA A 442 2.18 26.96 -12.03
CA ALA A 442 3.17 25.87 -11.97
C ALA A 442 3.47 25.23 -13.34
N GLY A 443 2.79 25.65 -14.41
CA GLY A 443 3.01 25.16 -15.78
C GLY A 443 2.27 23.86 -16.13
N ALA A 444 1.21 23.52 -15.40
CA ALA A 444 0.44 22.29 -15.63
C ALA A 444 -0.40 22.33 -16.92
N PHE A 445 -0.66 23.52 -17.48
CA PHE A 445 -1.53 23.67 -18.66
C PHE A 445 -0.81 24.37 -19.82
N LYS A 446 -1.02 23.85 -21.01
CA LYS A 446 -0.56 24.53 -22.23
C LYS A 446 -1.36 25.80 -22.46
N ASN A 447 -0.67 26.89 -22.72
CA ASN A 447 -1.26 28.23 -22.99
C ASN A 447 -2.08 28.79 -21.81
N ASP A 448 -1.85 28.35 -20.57
CA ASP A 448 -2.51 28.83 -19.34
C ASP A 448 -4.04 28.85 -19.41
N LYS A 449 -4.62 27.94 -20.22
CA LYS A 449 -6.07 27.89 -20.44
C LYS A 449 -6.72 26.77 -19.68
N PHE A 450 -7.61 27.15 -18.78
CA PHE A 450 -8.55 26.25 -18.14
C PHE A 450 -9.91 26.92 -17.99
N VAL A 451 -10.97 26.12 -17.84
CA VAL A 451 -12.32 26.58 -17.58
C VAL A 451 -12.87 25.85 -16.38
N VAL A 452 -13.42 26.62 -15.44
CA VAL A 452 -14.14 26.10 -14.28
C VAL A 452 -15.58 26.57 -14.36
N GLN A 453 -16.53 25.67 -14.48
CA GLN A 453 -17.95 25.95 -14.45
C GLN A 453 -18.60 25.15 -13.31
N CYS A 454 -19.24 25.84 -12.41
CA CYS A 454 -20.02 25.26 -11.33
C CYS A 454 -21.49 25.41 -11.66
N ASP A 455 -22.14 24.35 -12.16
CA ASP A 455 -23.46 24.43 -12.77
C ASP A 455 -24.59 23.95 -11.85
N THR A 456 -25.76 24.51 -12.08
CA THR A 456 -27.02 24.29 -11.36
C THR A 456 -27.93 23.31 -12.08
N GLY A 457 -27.46 22.15 -12.46
CA GLY A 457 -28.37 21.06 -12.86
C GLY A 457 -29.02 21.13 -14.22
N GLN A 458 -28.51 21.90 -15.19
CA GLN A 458 -28.98 21.84 -16.60
C GLN A 458 -28.13 20.93 -17.49
N SER A 459 -27.29 20.08 -16.93
CA SER A 459 -26.47 19.14 -17.71
C SER A 459 -27.26 17.88 -18.08
N ARG A 460 -27.03 17.39 -19.28
CA ARG A 460 -27.74 16.41 -20.10
C ARG A 460 -28.03 15.00 -19.55
N LYS A 461 -27.86 14.72 -18.27
CA LYS A 461 -28.32 13.47 -17.63
C LYS A 461 -28.85 13.79 -16.23
N PRO A 462 -30.08 13.37 -15.87
CA PRO A 462 -30.62 13.62 -14.55
C PRO A 462 -29.97 12.71 -13.52
N VAL A 463 -28.87 13.18 -12.91
CA VAL A 463 -28.59 12.84 -11.53
C VAL A 463 -29.43 13.82 -10.73
N ASP A 464 -30.28 13.33 -9.87
CA ASP A 464 -31.30 14.00 -9.06
C ASP A 464 -31.06 15.52 -8.92
N PRO A 465 -31.80 16.40 -9.62
CA PRO A 465 -31.49 17.82 -9.71
C PRO A 465 -31.59 18.57 -8.39
N GLU A 466 -32.08 17.94 -7.34
CA GLU A 466 -32.32 18.59 -6.04
C GLU A 466 -31.14 18.46 -5.05
N ARG A 467 -30.11 17.63 -5.32
CA ARG A 467 -29.08 17.30 -4.32
C ARG A 467 -27.64 17.36 -4.77
N GLY A 468 -27.30 17.77 -5.96
CA GLY A 468 -25.91 17.72 -6.46
C GLY A 468 -25.37 19.05 -6.95
N ILE A 469 -24.11 19.36 -6.62
CA ILE A 469 -23.33 20.41 -7.27
C ILE A 469 -22.50 19.73 -8.37
N THR A 470 -22.70 20.14 -9.62
CA THR A 470 -21.91 19.64 -10.76
C THR A 470 -20.80 20.61 -11.07
N LEU A 471 -19.58 20.11 -11.09
CA LEU A 471 -18.40 20.84 -11.48
C LEU A 471 -17.92 20.37 -12.86
N LEU A 472 -17.88 21.27 -13.83
CA LEU A 472 -17.29 21.01 -15.14
C LEU A 472 -15.92 21.67 -15.20
N LEU A 473 -14.91 20.86 -15.45
CA LEU A 473 -13.53 21.30 -15.63
C LEU A 473 -13.10 20.99 -17.06
N ALA A 474 -12.52 21.96 -17.74
CA ALA A 474 -11.83 21.76 -19.01
C ALA A 474 -10.44 22.39 -18.91
N CYS A 475 -9.42 21.65 -19.25
CA CYS A 475 -8.05 22.11 -19.32
C CYS A 475 -7.34 21.47 -20.52
N HIS A 476 -6.27 22.10 -20.99
CA HIS A 476 -5.43 21.58 -22.06
C HIS A 476 -4.06 21.26 -21.45
N PRO A 477 -3.81 19.99 -21.12
CA PRO A 477 -2.57 19.57 -20.49
C PRO A 477 -1.37 19.62 -21.46
#